data_2990c9c7ebf13bb8f5e2b6a8dbed1a4e
#
_entry.id   2990c9c7ebf13bb8f5e2b6a8dbed1a4e
#
_cell.length_a   1.000
_cell.length_b   1.000
_cell.length_c   1.000
_cell.angle_alpha   90.00
_cell.angle_beta   90.00
_cell.angle_gamma   90.00
#
_symmetry.space_group_name_H-M   'P 1'
#
loop_
_entity.id
_entity.type
_entity.pdbx_description
1 polymer ?
#
loop_
_entity_poly.entity_id
_entity_poly.type
_entity_poly.pdbx_seq_one_letter_code
_entity_poly.pdbx_strand_id
1 'polypeptide(L)'
;MPEAQIMQAAQLLDLMLEHFADDGHWTRGRYDDGNGGHCLVGALLHLSRKHRLPRAPAIGLLQDAMPRPGLPLVHFNDSCCGSVAEVRAIILKARSLAGDRAEQERAAAAAKAWLLGQIEKKRSAPAADSVDTAPKPLAPERLAA
;
A
#
# COMPACT_ATOMS: atom_id res chain seq x y z
N MET A 1 -6.61 0.39 -2.43
CA MET A 1 -5.66 1.07 -3.34
C MET A 1 -5.04 0.03 -4.25
N PRO A 2 -5.11 0.20 -5.57
CA PRO A 2 -4.52 -0.77 -6.51
C PRO A 2 -3.02 -0.87 -6.34
N GLU A 3 -2.47 -2.04 -6.64
CA GLU A 3 -1.02 -2.27 -6.51
C GLU A 3 -0.19 -1.25 -7.29
N ALA A 4 -0.62 -0.89 -8.50
CA ALA A 4 0.10 0.09 -9.31
C ALA A 4 0.24 1.44 -8.60
N GLN A 5 -0.79 1.92 -7.92
CA GLN A 5 -0.73 3.16 -7.15
C GLN A 5 0.20 3.04 -5.95
N ILE A 6 0.19 1.89 -5.29
CA ILE A 6 1.07 1.64 -4.16
C ILE A 6 2.53 1.66 -4.61
N MET A 7 2.81 1.07 -5.77
CA MET A 7 4.17 1.05 -6.32
C MET A 7 4.63 2.44 -6.73
N GLN A 8 3.74 3.27 -7.28
CA GLN A 8 4.07 4.66 -7.59
C GLN A 8 4.34 5.47 -6.32
N ALA A 9 3.57 5.23 -5.26
CA ALA A 9 3.80 5.86 -3.97
C ALA A 9 5.16 5.43 -3.40
N ALA A 10 5.49 4.15 -3.49
CA ALA A 10 6.78 3.63 -3.05
C ALA A 10 7.93 4.29 -3.80
N GLN A 11 7.79 4.47 -5.10
CA GLN A 11 8.80 5.16 -5.92
C GLN A 11 9.00 6.61 -5.46
N LEU A 12 7.90 7.32 -5.19
CA LEU A 12 7.98 8.69 -4.72
C LEU A 12 8.65 8.76 -3.34
N LEU A 13 8.33 7.84 -2.45
CA LEU A 13 8.97 7.77 -1.13
C LEU A 13 10.47 7.48 -1.24
N ASP A 14 10.87 6.62 -2.15
CA ASP A 14 12.30 6.33 -2.40
C ASP A 14 13.02 7.58 -2.91
N LEU A 15 12.40 8.35 -3.79
CA LEU A 15 12.95 9.61 -4.26
C LEU A 15 13.09 10.64 -3.12
N MET A 16 12.13 10.67 -2.21
CA MET A 16 12.21 11.52 -1.03
C MET A 16 13.37 11.11 -0.12
N LEU A 17 13.61 9.82 0.05
CA LEU A 17 14.76 9.34 0.83
C LEU A 17 16.08 9.77 0.21
N GLU A 18 16.20 9.72 -1.12
CA GLU A 18 17.38 10.21 -1.81
C GLU A 18 17.55 11.71 -1.62
N HIS A 19 16.46 12.47 -1.72
CA HIS A 19 16.49 13.92 -1.55
C HIS A 19 17.00 14.30 -0.15
N PHE A 20 16.53 13.63 0.88
CA PHE A 20 16.89 13.89 2.26
C PHE A 20 18.15 13.13 2.73
N ALA A 21 18.87 12.50 1.82
CA ALA A 21 20.17 11.90 2.16
C ALA A 21 21.20 12.97 2.55
N ASP A 22 21.00 14.21 2.06
CA ASP A 22 21.83 15.34 2.39
C ASP A 22 21.06 16.25 3.34
N ASP A 23 21.65 16.58 4.49
CA ASP A 23 21.03 17.46 5.49
C ASP A 23 20.68 18.83 4.94
N GLY A 24 21.45 19.33 3.98
CA GLY A 24 21.21 20.63 3.35
C GLY A 24 19.95 20.67 2.51
N HIS A 25 19.33 19.55 2.24
CA HIS A 25 18.10 19.50 1.47
C HIS A 25 16.85 19.52 2.34
N TRP A 26 16.99 19.67 3.65
CA TRP A 26 15.87 19.74 4.58
C TRP A 26 15.71 21.12 5.17
N THR A 27 14.48 21.59 5.27
CA THR A 27 14.17 22.88 5.91
C THR A 27 12.92 22.78 6.76
N ARG A 28 12.72 23.78 7.60
CA ARG A 28 11.53 23.92 8.45
C ARG A 28 10.84 25.25 8.13
N GLY A 29 9.55 25.28 8.38
CA GLY A 29 8.79 26.54 8.32
C GLY A 29 8.48 27.04 6.93
N ARG A 30 8.92 26.34 5.90
CA ARG A 30 8.64 26.68 4.50
C ARG A 30 8.75 25.46 3.64
N TYR A 31 8.07 25.46 2.50
CA TYR A 31 8.12 24.31 1.58
C TYR A 31 9.44 24.23 0.83
N ASP A 32 10.06 25.36 0.55
CA ASP A 32 11.26 25.47 -0.25
C ASP A 32 12.08 26.63 0.30
N ASP A 33 13.37 26.43 0.54
CA ASP A 33 14.25 27.48 1.07
C ASP A 33 14.97 28.28 -0.03
N GLY A 34 14.71 27.96 -1.28
CA GLY A 34 15.34 28.64 -2.41
C GLY A 34 16.74 28.11 -2.76
N ASN A 35 17.28 27.19 -1.96
CA ASN A 35 18.62 26.63 -2.13
C ASN A 35 18.59 25.09 -2.24
N GLY A 36 17.48 24.53 -2.69
CA GLY A 36 17.34 23.10 -2.86
C GLY A 36 16.84 22.36 -1.61
N GLY A 37 16.62 23.06 -0.50
CA GLY A 37 16.06 22.49 0.71
C GLY A 37 14.55 22.53 0.69
N HIS A 38 13.93 21.46 1.20
CA HIS A 38 12.47 21.34 1.27
C HIS A 38 12.06 20.76 2.63
N CYS A 39 10.85 21.09 3.06
CA CYS A 39 10.23 20.36 4.15
C CYS A 39 9.67 19.04 3.59
N LEU A 40 9.15 18.20 4.45
CA LEU A 40 8.58 16.91 4.05
C LEU A 40 7.55 17.05 2.93
N VAL A 41 6.59 17.97 3.09
CA VAL A 41 5.54 18.20 2.09
C VAL A 41 6.11 18.87 0.84
N GLY A 42 7.03 19.83 1.01
CA GLY A 42 7.66 20.51 -0.12
C GLY A 42 8.43 19.57 -1.01
N ALA A 43 9.18 18.63 -0.41
CA ALA A 43 9.90 17.60 -1.17
C ALA A 43 8.94 16.69 -1.92
N LEU A 44 7.86 16.29 -1.26
CA LEU A 44 6.84 15.44 -1.87
C LEU A 44 6.24 16.13 -3.10
N LEU A 45 5.85 17.38 -2.97
CA LEU A 45 5.26 18.15 -4.07
C LEU A 45 6.26 18.37 -5.21
N HIS A 46 7.49 18.73 -4.87
CA HIS A 46 8.55 18.95 -5.83
C HIS A 46 8.85 17.68 -6.65
N LEU A 47 9.06 16.57 -5.99
CA LEU A 47 9.41 15.31 -6.62
C LEU A 47 8.24 14.71 -7.38
N SER A 48 7.03 14.87 -6.87
CA SER A 48 5.80 14.45 -7.55
C SER A 48 5.69 15.13 -8.92
N ARG A 49 5.92 16.45 -8.97
CA ARG A 49 5.88 17.20 -10.23
C ARG A 49 7.02 16.81 -11.16
N LYS A 50 8.23 16.73 -10.61
CA LYS A 50 9.42 16.44 -11.40
C LYS A 50 9.36 15.08 -12.08
N HIS A 51 8.86 14.09 -11.36
CA HIS A 51 8.80 12.71 -11.84
C HIS A 51 7.43 12.28 -12.33
N ARG A 52 6.47 13.19 -12.31
CA ARG A 52 5.09 12.93 -12.77
C ARG A 52 4.46 11.75 -12.06
N LEU A 53 4.65 11.69 -10.74
CA LEU A 53 4.06 10.67 -9.89
C LEU A 53 2.89 11.26 -9.11
N PRO A 54 1.80 10.51 -8.91
CA PRO A 54 0.69 11.00 -8.10
C PRO A 54 1.13 11.14 -6.64
N ARG A 55 0.74 12.25 -6.03
CA ARG A 55 1.14 12.53 -4.63
C ARG A 55 0.19 11.95 -3.60
N ALA A 56 -1.09 11.85 -3.93
CA ALA A 56 -2.10 11.45 -2.94
C ALA A 56 -1.82 10.09 -2.28
N PRO A 57 -1.42 9.04 -3.00
CA PRO A 57 -1.11 7.78 -2.35
C PRO A 57 0.06 7.86 -1.37
N ALA A 58 1.10 8.61 -1.71
CA ALA A 58 2.25 8.79 -0.82
C ALA A 58 1.86 9.60 0.41
N ILE A 59 1.02 10.63 0.25
CA ILE A 59 0.49 11.40 1.38
C ILE A 59 -0.25 10.48 2.34
N GLY A 60 -1.10 9.61 1.83
CA GLY A 60 -1.86 8.66 2.65
C GLY A 60 -0.94 7.76 3.45
N LEU A 61 0.11 7.23 2.82
CA LEU A 61 1.08 6.37 3.50
C LEU A 61 1.85 7.11 4.58
N LEU A 62 2.26 8.36 4.30
CA LEU A 62 2.94 9.18 5.29
C LEU A 62 2.03 9.50 6.48
N GLN A 63 0.76 9.81 6.22
CA GLN A 63 -0.21 10.05 7.28
C GLN A 63 -0.41 8.80 8.15
N ASP A 64 -0.48 7.63 7.53
CA ASP A 64 -0.61 6.37 8.25
C ASP A 64 0.65 6.01 9.04
N ALA A 65 1.80 6.55 8.64
CA ALA A 65 3.06 6.34 9.34
C ALA A 65 3.27 7.29 10.51
N MET A 66 2.47 8.34 10.63
CA MET A 66 2.62 9.34 11.71
C MET A 66 2.52 8.70 13.10
N PRO A 67 3.26 9.22 14.09
CA PRO A 67 3.21 8.67 15.45
C PRO A 67 1.85 8.82 16.11
N ARG A 68 1.02 9.77 15.67
CA ARG A 68 -0.34 9.96 16.16
C ARG A 68 -1.29 10.10 14.98
N PRO A 69 -2.48 9.49 15.06
CA PRO A 69 -3.49 9.69 14.03
C PRO A 69 -3.83 11.16 13.86
N GLY A 70 -3.95 11.62 12.63
CA GLY A 70 -4.34 12.99 12.33
C GLY A 70 -3.27 14.05 12.52
N LEU A 71 -2.02 13.66 12.84
CA LEU A 71 -0.93 14.62 12.93
C LEU A 71 -0.60 15.16 11.53
N PRO A 72 -0.72 16.47 11.29
CA PRO A 72 -0.43 17.03 9.97
C PRO A 72 1.06 16.87 9.61
N LEU A 73 1.33 16.59 8.35
CA LEU A 73 2.71 16.37 7.90
C LEU A 73 3.59 17.60 8.10
N VAL A 74 3.04 18.78 7.86
CA VAL A 74 3.79 20.04 8.05
C VAL A 74 4.13 20.23 9.52
N HIS A 75 3.18 19.97 10.41
CA HIS A 75 3.41 20.09 11.84
C HIS A 75 4.47 19.10 12.32
N PHE A 76 4.41 17.86 11.83
CA PHE A 76 5.43 16.85 12.14
C PHE A 76 6.82 17.34 11.73
N ASN A 77 6.96 17.86 10.50
CA ASN A 77 8.23 18.36 9.99
C ASN A 77 8.75 19.54 10.83
N ASP A 78 7.88 20.51 11.12
CA ASP A 78 8.29 21.79 11.68
C ASP A 78 8.44 21.77 13.20
N SER A 79 7.61 20.98 13.87
CA SER A 79 7.51 21.03 15.34
C SER A 79 7.95 19.74 16.03
N CYS A 80 7.92 18.61 15.33
CA CYS A 80 8.24 17.32 15.94
C CYS A 80 9.61 16.78 15.55
N CYS A 81 10.17 17.23 14.41
CA CYS A 81 11.46 16.75 13.94
C CYS A 81 12.59 17.69 14.38
N GLY A 82 13.59 17.12 15.05
CA GLY A 82 14.80 17.86 15.42
C GLY A 82 15.91 17.73 14.38
N SER A 83 15.78 16.80 13.45
CA SER A 83 16.81 16.53 12.44
C SER A 83 16.19 15.88 11.21
N VAL A 84 16.96 15.87 10.11
CA VAL A 84 16.55 15.18 8.89
C VAL A 84 16.45 13.67 9.12
N ALA A 85 17.19 13.13 10.07
CA ALA A 85 17.12 11.70 10.39
C ALA A 85 15.72 11.29 10.84
N GLU A 86 15.03 12.15 11.57
CA GLU A 86 13.66 11.87 12.01
C GLU A 86 12.67 11.92 10.85
N VAL A 87 12.88 12.86 9.92
CA VAL A 87 12.10 12.94 8.69
C VAL A 87 12.31 11.69 7.85
N ARG A 88 13.55 11.26 7.70
CA ARG A 88 13.86 10.04 6.96
C ARG A 88 13.25 8.80 7.61
N ALA A 89 13.22 8.75 8.92
CA ALA A 89 12.64 7.61 9.65
C ALA A 89 11.16 7.44 9.33
N ILE A 90 10.41 8.54 9.24
CA ILE A 90 8.98 8.46 8.94
C ILE A 90 8.77 8.06 7.47
N ILE A 91 9.61 8.51 6.56
CA ILE A 91 9.54 8.11 5.15
C ILE A 91 9.84 6.61 5.02
N LEU A 92 10.83 6.11 5.75
CA LEU A 92 11.15 4.68 5.78
C LEU A 92 9.97 3.86 6.28
N LYS A 93 9.29 4.34 7.32
CA LYS A 93 8.11 3.67 7.84
C LYS A 93 6.99 3.64 6.80
N ALA A 94 6.74 4.76 6.14
CA ALA A 94 5.75 4.83 5.06
C ALA A 94 6.11 3.90 3.91
N ARG A 95 7.40 3.83 3.57
CA ARG A 95 7.89 2.92 2.52
C ARG A 95 7.67 1.47 2.88
N SER A 96 7.88 1.11 4.14
CA SER A 96 7.61 -0.24 4.64
C SER A 96 6.13 -0.58 4.55
N LEU A 97 5.25 0.37 4.92
CA LEU A 97 3.81 0.20 4.78
C LEU A 97 3.41 -0.04 3.32
N ALA A 98 4.04 0.67 2.38
CA ALA A 98 3.78 0.48 0.96
C ALA A 98 4.11 -0.95 0.53
N GLY A 99 5.24 -1.48 0.97
CA GLY A 99 5.63 -2.85 0.67
C GLY A 99 4.63 -3.87 1.19
N ASP A 100 4.20 -3.71 2.44
CA ASP A 100 3.23 -4.60 3.06
C ASP A 100 1.89 -4.56 2.31
N ARG A 101 1.42 -3.38 1.95
CA ARG A 101 0.15 -3.21 1.23
C ARG A 101 0.21 -3.76 -0.18
N ALA A 102 1.34 -3.59 -0.87
CA ALA A 102 1.53 -4.16 -2.19
C ALA A 102 1.47 -5.69 -2.14
N GLU A 103 2.08 -6.27 -1.12
CA GLU A 103 2.03 -7.71 -0.92
C GLU A 103 0.61 -8.20 -0.63
N GLN A 104 -0.12 -7.48 0.22
CA GLN A 104 -1.52 -7.78 0.52
C GLN A 104 -2.39 -7.71 -0.74
N GLU A 105 -2.18 -6.70 -1.58
CA GLU A 105 -2.92 -6.56 -2.83
C GLU A 105 -2.63 -7.71 -3.79
N ARG A 106 -1.37 -8.13 -3.90
CA ARG A 106 -1.01 -9.28 -4.73
C ARG A 106 -1.65 -10.56 -4.22
N ALA A 107 -1.63 -10.77 -2.91
CA ALA A 107 -2.25 -11.94 -2.29
C ALA A 107 -3.77 -11.95 -2.51
N ALA A 108 -4.42 -10.80 -2.35
CA ALA A 108 -5.85 -10.67 -2.59
C ALA A 108 -6.21 -10.92 -4.05
N ALA A 109 -5.41 -10.39 -4.98
CA ALA A 109 -5.62 -10.61 -6.41
C ALA A 109 -5.44 -12.09 -6.77
N ALA A 110 -4.43 -12.73 -6.19
CA ALA A 110 -4.19 -14.16 -6.43
C ALA A 110 -5.34 -15.00 -5.88
N ALA A 111 -5.84 -14.69 -4.69
CA ALA A 111 -6.97 -15.38 -4.09
C ALA A 111 -8.23 -15.22 -4.94
N LYS A 112 -8.47 -14.00 -5.42
CA LYS A 112 -9.61 -13.72 -6.29
C LYS A 112 -9.49 -14.48 -7.60
N ALA A 113 -8.32 -14.49 -8.22
CA ALA A 113 -8.09 -15.21 -9.46
C ALA A 113 -8.31 -16.72 -9.27
N TRP A 114 -7.81 -17.27 -8.16
CA TRP A 114 -8.03 -18.68 -7.86
C TRP A 114 -9.53 -18.99 -7.71
N LEU A 115 -10.24 -18.15 -6.96
CA LEU A 115 -11.67 -18.34 -6.73
C LEU A 115 -12.46 -18.25 -8.03
N LEU A 116 -12.17 -17.27 -8.88
CA LEU A 116 -12.80 -17.15 -10.17
C LEU A 116 -12.50 -18.35 -11.06
N GLY A 117 -11.30 -18.89 -10.97
CA GLY A 117 -10.94 -20.10 -11.68
C GLY A 117 -11.75 -21.30 -11.22
N GLN A 118 -12.04 -21.41 -9.92
CA GLN A 118 -12.89 -22.48 -9.39
C GLN A 118 -14.33 -22.34 -9.88
N ILE A 119 -14.85 -21.14 -9.92
CA ILE A 119 -16.20 -20.88 -10.42
C ILE A 119 -16.31 -21.26 -11.90
N GLU A 120 -15.34 -20.84 -12.71
CA GLU A 120 -15.32 -21.15 -14.14
C GLU A 120 -15.21 -22.64 -14.37
N LYS A 121 -14.43 -23.33 -13.58
CA LYS A 121 -14.28 -24.76 -13.67
C LYS A 121 -15.60 -25.48 -13.39
N LYS A 122 -16.35 -25.03 -12.39
CA LYS A 122 -17.66 -25.59 -12.07
C LYS A 122 -18.66 -25.31 -13.17
N ARG A 123 -18.62 -24.14 -13.76
CA ARG A 123 -19.50 -23.79 -14.86
C ARG A 123 -19.27 -24.66 -16.06
N SER A 124 -18.03 -25.03 -16.33
CA SER A 124 -17.67 -25.84 -17.48
C SER A 124 -17.87 -27.31 -17.26
N ALA A 125 -18.17 -27.75 -16.03
CA ALA A 125 -18.31 -29.16 -15.74
C ALA A 125 -19.53 -29.73 -16.47
N PRO A 126 -19.43 -30.92 -17.02
CA PRO A 126 -20.56 -31.57 -17.65
C PRO A 126 -21.66 -31.83 -16.64
N ALA A 127 -22.88 -31.58 -17.04
CA ALA A 127 -24.02 -31.75 -16.16
C ALA A 127 -24.22 -33.22 -15.75
N ALA A 128 -23.82 -34.12 -16.59
CA ALA A 128 -23.97 -35.55 -16.29
C ALA A 128 -23.18 -35.95 -15.05
N ASP A 129 -22.09 -35.29 -14.82
CA ASP A 129 -21.28 -35.65 -13.66
C ASP A 129 -21.97 -35.39 -12.35
N SER A 130 -22.75 -34.37 -12.29
CA SER A 130 -23.39 -34.04 -11.05
C SER A 130 -24.54 -34.99 -10.74
N VAL A 131 -25.13 -35.57 -11.74
CA VAL A 131 -26.22 -36.47 -11.50
C VAL A 131 -25.73 -37.79 -10.97
N ASP A 132 -24.69 -38.27 -11.55
CA ASP A 132 -24.19 -39.58 -11.17
C ASP A 132 -23.59 -39.64 -9.82
N THR A 133 -23.17 -38.53 -9.31
CA THR A 133 -22.50 -38.54 -8.04
C THR A 133 -23.45 -38.46 -6.86
N ALA A 134 -24.72 -38.33 -7.12
CA ALA A 134 -25.65 -38.28 -6.01
C ALA A 134 -25.62 -39.58 -5.26
N PRO A 135 -25.32 -39.54 -4.02
CA PRO A 135 -25.23 -40.78 -3.27
C PRO A 135 -26.62 -41.34 -3.12
N LYS A 136 -26.71 -42.65 -3.22
CA LYS A 136 -27.90 -43.24 -3.04
C LYS A 136 -28.20 -43.25 -1.64
N PRO A 137 -29.34 -43.00 -1.21
CA PRO A 137 -29.67 -43.02 0.18
C PRO A 137 -29.55 -44.44 0.66
N LEU A 138 -28.99 -44.58 1.78
CA LEU A 138 -28.84 -45.82 2.32
C LEU A 138 -30.16 -46.38 2.63
N ALA A 139 -30.33 -47.52 2.26
CA ALA A 139 -31.51 -48.16 2.63
C ALA A 139 -31.52 -48.30 4.11
N PRO A 140 -32.59 -48.03 4.57
CA PRO A 140 -32.68 -48.01 5.93
C PRO A 140 -32.62 -49.33 6.43
N GLU A 141 -31.96 -49.60 6.88
CA GLU A 141 -31.83 -50.67 7.29
C GLU A 141 -32.61 -51.18 8.01
N ARG A 142 -33.11 -51.61 7.98
CA ARG A 142 -33.81 -52.20 8.47
C ARG A 142 -33.48 -52.60 9.64
N LEU A 143 -33.67 -52.21 10.26
CA LEU A 143 -33.46 -52.34 11.36
C LEU A 143 -34.14 -53.31 11.84
N ALA A 144 -34.51 -53.74 11.50
CA ALA A 144 -35.13 -54.55 11.72
C ALA A 144 -35.15 -55.28 12.60
N ALA A 145 -35.26 -55.44 12.92
CA ALA A 145 -35.38 -56.13 13.62
C ALA A 145 -35.56 -56.66 14.37
#